data_a193ab1db48b0b55e91b89b8ded5a9ad
#
_entry.id   a193ab1db48b0b55e91b89b8ded5a9ad
#
_cell.length_a   1.000
_cell.length_b   1.000
_cell.length_c   1.000
_cell.angle_alpha   90.00
_cell.angle_beta   90.00
_cell.angle_gamma   90.00
#
_symmetry.space_group_name_H-M   'P 1'
#
loop_
_entity.id
_entity.type
_entity.pdbx_description
1 polymer ?
#
loop_
_entity_poly.entity_id
_entity_poly.type
_entity_poly.pdbx_seq_one_letter_code
_entity_poly.pdbx_strand_id
1 'polypeptide(L)'
;MPRAPINQKQKNGVRGHLLVARHAKVVFAPTTKVASSTMRLLLAQANGTYRPEMVRWTDGPNISVEQAIHNKAVSGLEFLEFLPEAEQQMMLSSPDWWRVGVLRNPYSRLYSAWENRILFRAPNRMPSTVWQHVADIRRGDCIDIGETFRRFVVTLDQTPDVFGGDPHFKSQREHFALNPVEFTRVIRLDRKGDLQLFADELGQRMGKTLVPERMNIGLGLTHKDVMGAETATLTEKIFHDDFDTFGFERETFPQDAPACVATLGETRAVEYARSVTERLVQLSQLSRYRTTSRHLASQALRNLGLRR
;
A
#
# COMPACT_ATOMS: atom_id res chain seq x y z
N MET A 1 17.47 -26.22 13.73
CA MET A 1 16.59 -27.05 12.88
C MET A 1 16.79 -26.62 11.43
N PRO A 2 17.07 -27.51 10.46
CA PRO A 2 17.23 -27.14 9.06
C PRO A 2 15.87 -26.71 8.49
N ARG A 3 15.86 -25.55 7.80
CA ARG A 3 14.68 -24.97 7.15
C ARG A 3 14.29 -25.82 5.94
N ALA A 4 12.99 -26.09 5.78
CA ALA A 4 12.44 -26.77 4.61
C ALA A 4 12.70 -25.94 3.35
N PRO A 5 13.02 -26.56 2.20
CA PRO A 5 13.23 -25.86 0.94
C PRO A 5 11.92 -25.20 0.48
N ILE A 6 12.03 -23.96 0.01
CA ILE A 6 10.90 -23.18 -0.51
C ILE A 6 10.34 -23.89 -1.74
N ASN A 7 9.14 -24.40 -1.62
CA ASN A 7 8.46 -25.18 -2.65
C ASN A 7 8.12 -24.30 -3.86
N GLN A 8 8.63 -24.63 -5.03
CA GLN A 8 8.44 -23.89 -6.30
C GLN A 8 6.97 -23.74 -6.75
N LYS A 9 6.02 -24.43 -6.13
CA LYS A 9 4.58 -24.38 -6.47
C LYS A 9 3.83 -23.14 -5.93
N GLN A 10 4.45 -22.30 -5.11
CA GLN A 10 3.81 -21.07 -4.58
C GLN A 10 3.94 -19.84 -5.52
N LYS A 11 4.27 -20.03 -6.79
CA LYS A 11 4.56 -18.93 -7.74
C LYS A 11 3.36 -18.07 -8.18
N ASN A 12 2.13 -18.34 -7.78
CA ASN A 12 0.93 -17.65 -8.28
C ASN A 12 0.07 -16.94 -7.20
N GLY A 13 0.56 -16.72 -6.01
CA GLY A 13 -0.09 -15.88 -4.99
C GLY A 13 0.63 -14.54 -4.85
N VAL A 14 -0.07 -13.51 -4.38
CA VAL A 14 0.49 -12.17 -4.08
C VAL A 14 1.71 -12.34 -3.16
N ARG A 15 2.88 -12.52 -3.72
CA ARG A 15 4.14 -12.46 -2.98
C ARG A 15 4.36 -11.03 -2.58
N GLY A 16 4.50 -10.79 -1.30
CA GLY A 16 5.05 -9.53 -0.85
C GLY A 16 6.49 -9.43 -1.36
N HIS A 17 6.71 -8.59 -2.35
CA HIS A 17 8.04 -8.40 -2.92
C HIS A 17 8.92 -7.67 -1.92
N LEU A 18 9.92 -8.38 -1.38
CA LEU A 18 10.95 -7.76 -0.55
C LEU A 18 11.77 -6.78 -1.40
N LEU A 19 11.91 -5.57 -0.91
CA LEU A 19 12.67 -4.52 -1.59
C LEU A 19 14.08 -4.42 -1.02
N VAL A 20 15.05 -4.19 -1.90
CA VAL A 20 16.45 -4.09 -1.56
C VAL A 20 16.95 -2.68 -1.87
N ALA A 21 17.46 -2.01 -0.84
CA ALA A 21 18.28 -0.81 -0.92
C ALA A 21 19.76 -1.24 -0.72
N ARG A 22 20.42 -1.55 -1.81
CA ARG A 22 21.71 -2.26 -1.80
C ARG A 22 22.81 -1.48 -1.08
N HIS A 23 22.99 -0.20 -1.39
CA HIS A 23 24.02 0.64 -0.78
C HIS A 23 23.73 0.92 0.70
N ALA A 24 22.44 1.08 1.04
CA ALA A 24 22.00 1.23 2.42
C ALA A 24 22.03 -0.07 3.23
N LYS A 25 22.25 -1.22 2.57
CA LYS A 25 22.18 -2.57 3.15
C LYS A 25 20.87 -2.82 3.91
N VAL A 26 19.74 -2.51 3.26
CA VAL A 26 18.40 -2.70 3.82
C VAL A 26 17.58 -3.60 2.92
N VAL A 27 16.95 -4.61 3.52
CA VAL A 27 15.85 -5.39 2.95
C VAL A 27 14.56 -4.95 3.63
N PHE A 28 13.62 -4.44 2.86
CA PHE A 28 12.33 -3.94 3.36
C PHE A 28 11.19 -4.86 2.94
N ALA A 29 10.36 -5.28 3.90
CA ALA A 29 9.13 -6.01 3.67
C ALA A 29 7.94 -5.04 3.60
N PRO A 30 7.52 -4.62 2.40
CA PRO A 30 6.41 -3.70 2.26
C PRO A 30 5.08 -4.41 2.58
N THR A 31 4.27 -3.78 3.42
CA THR A 31 2.87 -4.11 3.60
C THR A 31 2.00 -2.94 3.16
N THR A 32 0.69 -3.15 3.07
CA THR A 32 -0.23 -2.11 2.63
C THR A 32 -0.61 -1.17 3.76
N LYS A 33 -0.70 0.14 3.47
CA LYS A 33 -1.20 1.20 4.37
C LYS A 33 -0.38 1.41 5.65
N VAL A 34 0.90 1.07 5.60
CA VAL A 34 1.88 1.29 6.66
C VAL A 34 2.99 2.28 6.23
N ALA A 35 2.63 3.39 5.62
CA ALA A 35 3.56 4.38 5.07
C ALA A 35 4.55 3.77 4.03
N SER A 36 4.11 2.79 3.26
CA SER A 36 4.95 2.07 2.30
C SER A 36 5.56 2.99 1.22
N SER A 37 4.85 4.03 0.77
CA SER A 37 5.38 5.03 -0.18
C SER A 37 6.48 5.89 0.47
N THR A 38 6.26 6.36 1.71
CA THR A 38 7.26 7.08 2.51
C THR A 38 8.52 6.26 2.70
N MET A 39 8.39 4.98 3.07
CA MET A 39 9.52 4.07 3.25
C MET A 39 10.28 3.85 1.93
N ARG A 40 9.58 3.68 0.81
CA ARG A 40 10.24 3.55 -0.50
C ARG A 40 11.02 4.79 -0.88
N LEU A 41 10.46 5.98 -0.67
CA LEU A 41 11.14 7.24 -0.93
C LEU A 41 12.38 7.39 -0.03
N LEU A 42 12.21 7.18 1.26
CA LEU A 42 13.31 7.25 2.24
C LEU A 42 14.46 6.30 1.88
N LEU A 43 14.13 5.05 1.56
CA LEU A 43 15.13 4.06 1.17
C LEU A 43 15.79 4.38 -0.17
N ALA A 44 15.04 4.90 -1.15
CA ALA A 44 15.59 5.32 -2.44
C ALA A 44 16.55 6.52 -2.30
N GLN A 45 16.20 7.47 -1.44
CA GLN A 45 17.06 8.62 -1.10
C GLN A 45 18.33 8.16 -0.37
N ALA A 46 18.19 7.31 0.65
CA ALA A 46 19.30 6.72 1.37
C ALA A 46 20.23 5.96 0.41
N ASN A 47 19.67 5.12 -0.45
CA ASN A 47 20.38 4.30 -1.42
C ASN A 47 21.04 5.13 -2.56
N GLY A 48 20.66 6.41 -2.73
CA GLY A 48 21.13 7.27 -3.81
C GLY A 48 20.57 6.90 -5.19
N THR A 49 19.41 6.22 -5.23
CA THR A 49 18.80 5.71 -6.47
C THR A 49 17.47 6.39 -6.83
N TYR A 50 17.01 7.35 -6.03
CA TYR A 50 15.81 8.12 -6.31
C TYR A 50 15.97 9.00 -7.54
N ARG A 51 15.04 8.90 -8.49
CA ARG A 51 15.02 9.60 -9.77
C ARG A 51 13.71 10.34 -9.97
N PRO A 52 13.56 11.55 -9.40
CA PRO A 52 12.31 12.32 -9.49
C PRO A 52 11.95 12.69 -10.93
N GLU A 53 12.92 12.87 -11.81
CA GLU A 53 12.71 13.16 -13.24
C GLU A 53 11.99 12.03 -13.98
N MET A 54 12.05 10.80 -13.45
CA MET A 54 11.38 9.63 -14.05
C MET A 54 9.89 9.57 -13.74
N VAL A 55 9.37 10.34 -12.79
CA VAL A 55 7.95 10.31 -12.39
C VAL A 55 7.03 10.51 -13.60
N ARG A 56 7.35 11.49 -14.46
CA ARG A 56 6.57 11.80 -15.67
C ARG A 56 6.63 10.72 -16.77
N TRP A 57 7.59 9.80 -16.67
CA TRP A 57 7.81 8.76 -17.68
C TRP A 57 7.31 7.39 -17.25
N THR A 58 6.68 7.29 -16.07
CA THR A 58 6.14 6.01 -15.60
C THR A 58 4.86 5.65 -16.34
N ASP A 59 4.74 4.39 -16.70
CA ASP A 59 3.53 3.84 -17.29
C ASP A 59 2.40 3.74 -16.25
N GLY A 60 1.17 4.01 -16.71
CA GLY A 60 -0.03 3.82 -15.89
C GLY A 60 -0.56 5.11 -15.29
N PRO A 61 -1.50 5.01 -14.33
CA PRO A 61 -2.20 6.15 -13.76
C PRO A 61 -1.40 6.86 -12.64
N ASN A 62 -0.08 6.89 -12.76
CA ASN A 62 0.80 7.54 -11.79
C ASN A 62 0.80 9.05 -12.03
N ILE A 63 0.08 9.79 -11.21
CA ILE A 63 -0.04 11.25 -11.31
C ILE A 63 0.78 12.00 -10.26
N SER A 64 1.35 11.28 -9.31
CA SER A 64 2.10 11.86 -8.20
C SER A 64 3.32 11.02 -7.84
N VAL A 65 4.24 11.61 -7.09
CA VAL A 65 5.42 10.91 -6.54
C VAL A 65 5.00 9.72 -5.69
N GLU A 66 3.92 9.86 -4.90
CA GLU A 66 3.40 8.82 -4.01
C GLU A 66 3.01 7.54 -4.74
N GLN A 67 2.54 7.68 -5.96
CA GLN A 67 2.18 6.53 -6.82
C GLN A 67 3.40 6.06 -7.61
N ALA A 68 4.15 7.00 -8.19
CA ALA A 68 5.28 6.70 -9.07
C ALA A 68 6.46 6.06 -8.33
N ILE A 69 6.64 6.32 -7.02
CA ILE A 69 7.73 5.74 -6.21
C ILE A 69 7.67 4.21 -6.13
N HIS A 70 6.52 3.62 -6.43
CA HIS A 70 6.36 2.16 -6.53
C HIS A 70 6.99 1.58 -7.82
N ASN A 71 7.30 2.44 -8.80
CA ASN A 71 7.98 2.03 -10.02
C ASN A 71 9.51 1.98 -9.79
N LYS A 72 10.15 0.88 -10.20
CA LYS A 72 11.61 0.70 -10.09
C LYS A 72 12.38 1.80 -10.83
N ALA A 73 11.87 2.33 -11.94
CA ALA A 73 12.52 3.41 -12.68
C ALA A 73 12.66 4.69 -11.84
N VAL A 74 11.73 4.95 -10.90
CA VAL A 74 11.73 6.11 -10.00
C VAL A 74 12.50 5.82 -8.73
N SER A 75 12.22 4.69 -8.07
CA SER A 75 12.85 4.35 -6.78
C SER A 75 14.27 3.79 -6.92
N GLY A 76 14.54 3.10 -8.03
CA GLY A 76 15.77 2.34 -8.21
C GLY A 76 15.96 1.17 -7.24
N LEU A 77 14.97 0.88 -6.40
CA LEU A 77 15.00 -0.26 -5.48
C LEU A 77 14.83 -1.57 -6.26
N GLU A 78 15.55 -2.59 -5.84
CA GLU A 78 15.48 -3.92 -6.44
C GLU A 78 14.48 -4.81 -5.70
N PHE A 79 14.00 -5.85 -6.38
CA PHE A 79 13.23 -6.90 -5.72
C PHE A 79 14.17 -8.06 -5.38
N LEU A 80 14.16 -8.48 -4.12
CA LEU A 80 15.04 -9.54 -3.63
C LEU A 80 14.89 -10.84 -4.44
N GLU A 81 13.68 -11.19 -4.82
CA GLU A 81 13.36 -12.42 -5.55
C GLU A 81 13.98 -12.50 -6.96
N PHE A 82 14.41 -11.38 -7.53
CA PHE A 82 15.08 -11.34 -8.85
C PHE A 82 16.60 -11.34 -8.75
N LEU A 83 17.16 -11.38 -7.54
CA LEU A 83 18.59 -11.46 -7.33
C LEU A 83 19.07 -12.93 -7.31
N PRO A 84 20.36 -13.21 -7.56
CA PRO A 84 20.93 -14.54 -7.39
C PRO A 84 20.66 -15.09 -5.98
N GLU A 85 20.40 -16.39 -5.87
CA GLU A 85 20.04 -17.02 -4.60
C GLU A 85 21.11 -16.81 -3.51
N ALA A 86 22.38 -16.89 -3.88
CA ALA A 86 23.49 -16.64 -2.95
C ALA A 86 23.45 -15.21 -2.37
N GLU A 87 23.10 -14.21 -3.19
CA GLU A 87 22.93 -12.84 -2.73
C GLU A 87 21.71 -12.71 -1.81
N GLN A 88 20.59 -13.35 -2.14
CA GLN A 88 19.40 -13.36 -1.29
C GLN A 88 19.75 -13.93 0.10
N GLN A 89 20.41 -15.08 0.15
CA GLN A 89 20.79 -15.72 1.40
C GLN A 89 21.76 -14.84 2.21
N MET A 90 22.74 -14.24 1.56
CA MET A 90 23.69 -13.32 2.21
C MET A 90 22.94 -12.12 2.82
N MET A 91 22.04 -11.48 2.09
CA MET A 91 21.27 -10.32 2.58
C MET A 91 20.33 -10.68 3.73
N LEU A 92 19.78 -11.89 3.73
CA LEU A 92 18.85 -12.34 4.77
C LEU A 92 19.53 -12.88 6.02
N SER A 93 20.81 -13.30 5.95
CA SER A 93 21.54 -13.88 7.08
C SER A 93 22.60 -12.97 7.68
N SER A 94 23.15 -12.04 6.90
CA SER A 94 24.21 -11.16 7.37
C SER A 94 23.75 -10.17 8.44
N PRO A 95 24.49 -9.98 9.54
CA PRO A 95 24.20 -8.97 10.56
C PRO A 95 24.35 -7.54 10.04
N ASP A 96 25.12 -7.33 8.97
CA ASP A 96 25.30 -6.02 8.35
C ASP A 96 24.04 -5.51 7.63
N TRP A 97 23.11 -6.41 7.29
CA TRP A 97 21.91 -6.09 6.57
C TRP A 97 20.73 -5.90 7.52
N TRP A 98 20.09 -4.77 7.44
CA TRP A 98 18.84 -4.53 8.16
C TRP A 98 17.68 -5.15 7.40
N ARG A 99 16.90 -5.96 8.10
CA ARG A 99 15.64 -6.53 7.61
C ARG A 99 14.52 -5.80 8.31
N VAL A 100 13.83 -4.94 7.55
CA VAL A 100 12.92 -3.92 8.10
C VAL A 100 11.48 -4.26 7.76
N GLY A 101 10.62 -4.28 8.78
CA GLY A 101 9.17 -4.31 8.67
C GLY A 101 8.58 -3.02 9.24
N VAL A 102 7.38 -2.65 8.78
CA VAL A 102 6.63 -1.52 9.32
C VAL A 102 5.24 -2.01 9.73
N LEU A 103 4.82 -1.64 10.92
CA LEU A 103 3.53 -1.95 11.50
C LEU A 103 2.74 -0.67 11.76
N ARG A 104 1.43 -0.78 11.66
CA ARG A 104 0.49 0.31 11.98
C ARG A 104 -0.68 -0.26 12.76
N ASN A 105 -1.17 0.48 13.77
CA ASN A 105 -2.36 0.12 14.52
C ASN A 105 -3.52 -0.22 13.56
N PRO A 106 -4.22 -1.37 13.74
CA PRO A 106 -5.24 -1.85 12.80
C PRO A 106 -6.38 -0.88 12.55
N TYR A 107 -6.83 -0.11 13.56
CA TYR A 107 -7.88 0.89 13.38
C TYR A 107 -7.46 1.98 12.39
N SER A 108 -6.31 2.58 12.61
CA SER A 108 -5.79 3.64 11.74
C SER A 108 -5.40 3.10 10.36
N ARG A 109 -4.97 1.84 10.28
CA ARG A 109 -4.65 1.17 9.02
C ARG A 109 -5.91 0.91 8.19
N LEU A 110 -6.98 0.39 8.82
CA LEU A 110 -8.25 0.13 8.14
C LEU A 110 -8.87 1.44 7.62
N TYR A 111 -8.90 2.50 8.45
CA TYR A 111 -9.35 3.82 8.01
C TYR A 111 -8.57 4.29 6.77
N SER A 112 -7.24 4.22 6.83
CA SER A 112 -6.40 4.61 5.69
C SER A 112 -6.61 3.74 4.44
N ALA A 113 -6.92 2.44 4.61
CA ALA A 113 -7.26 1.55 3.51
C ALA A 113 -8.60 1.94 2.87
N TRP A 114 -9.62 2.18 3.69
CA TRP A 114 -10.93 2.63 3.26
C TRP A 114 -10.85 3.98 2.54
N GLU A 115 -10.22 4.98 3.16
CA GLU A 115 -10.10 6.32 2.58
C GLU A 115 -9.48 6.25 1.16
N ASN A 116 -8.41 5.50 1.02
CA ASN A 116 -7.72 5.37 -0.25
C ASN A 116 -8.49 4.52 -1.29
N ARG A 117 -8.98 3.34 -0.87
CA ARG A 117 -9.52 2.34 -1.80
C ARG A 117 -11.00 2.52 -2.08
N ILE A 118 -11.76 2.99 -1.10
CA ILE A 118 -13.21 3.13 -1.18
C ILE A 118 -13.61 4.59 -1.37
N LEU A 119 -13.16 5.50 -0.47
CA LEU A 119 -13.56 6.89 -0.54
C LEU A 119 -12.97 7.58 -1.79
N PHE A 120 -11.67 7.50 -2.02
CA PHE A 120 -11.03 8.11 -3.18
C PHE A 120 -10.96 7.20 -4.42
N ARG A 121 -11.36 5.94 -4.30
CA ARG A 121 -11.31 4.96 -5.40
C ARG A 121 -9.96 4.91 -6.10
N ALA A 122 -8.85 4.96 -5.32
CA ALA A 122 -7.51 4.90 -5.90
C ALA A 122 -7.39 3.73 -6.89
N PRO A 123 -6.63 3.86 -7.98
CA PRO A 123 -6.57 2.87 -9.05
C PRO A 123 -6.36 1.47 -8.50
N ASN A 124 -7.33 0.61 -8.70
CA ASN A 124 -7.30 -0.75 -8.18
C ASN A 124 -8.03 -1.71 -9.11
N ARG A 125 -7.94 -2.99 -8.77
CA ARG A 125 -8.60 -4.07 -9.49
C ARG A 125 -9.80 -4.63 -8.72
N MET A 126 -10.46 -3.83 -7.90
CA MET A 126 -11.67 -4.27 -7.23
C MET A 126 -12.76 -4.64 -8.23
N PRO A 127 -13.57 -5.66 -7.95
CA PRO A 127 -14.75 -5.95 -8.74
C PRO A 127 -15.68 -4.73 -8.80
N SER A 128 -16.26 -4.46 -9.97
CA SER A 128 -17.20 -3.33 -10.13
C SER A 128 -18.43 -3.44 -9.23
N THR A 129 -18.79 -4.66 -8.86
CA THR A 129 -19.90 -4.95 -7.94
C THR A 129 -19.70 -4.43 -6.53
N VAL A 130 -18.45 -4.20 -6.10
CA VAL A 130 -18.16 -3.67 -4.74
C VAL A 130 -18.89 -2.36 -4.47
N TRP A 131 -19.04 -1.52 -5.48
CA TRP A 131 -19.64 -0.18 -5.32
C TRP A 131 -21.11 -0.20 -4.95
N GLN A 132 -21.82 -1.30 -5.19
CA GLN A 132 -23.22 -1.50 -4.75
C GLN A 132 -23.30 -1.73 -3.24
N HIS A 133 -22.26 -2.31 -2.64
CA HIS A 133 -22.20 -2.62 -1.21
C HIS A 133 -21.69 -1.45 -0.37
N VAL A 134 -20.78 -0.66 -0.92
CA VAL A 134 -20.09 0.44 -0.22
C VAL A 134 -20.39 1.82 -0.84
N ALA A 135 -21.58 2.00 -1.39
CA ALA A 135 -22.03 3.29 -1.89
C ALA A 135 -22.02 4.35 -0.78
N ASP A 136 -21.70 5.60 -1.15
CA ASP A 136 -21.73 6.71 -0.20
C ASP A 136 -23.11 6.87 0.45
N ILE A 137 -23.09 7.12 1.74
CA ILE A 137 -24.26 7.63 2.46
C ILE A 137 -24.17 9.14 2.44
N ARG A 138 -25.31 9.80 2.22
CA ARG A 138 -25.34 11.26 2.08
C ARG A 138 -26.31 11.89 3.06
N ARG A 139 -25.95 13.09 3.51
CA ARG A 139 -26.85 14.05 4.16
C ARG A 139 -27.00 15.27 3.25
N GLY A 140 -28.11 15.36 2.53
CA GLY A 140 -28.28 16.30 1.43
C GLY A 140 -27.21 16.04 0.34
N ASP A 141 -26.50 17.09 -0.06
CA ASP A 141 -25.46 17.01 -1.10
C ASP A 141 -24.09 16.56 -0.57
N CYS A 142 -23.95 16.36 0.74
CA CYS A 142 -22.69 16.06 1.40
C CYS A 142 -22.53 14.57 1.71
N ILE A 143 -21.33 14.02 1.60
CA ILE A 143 -21.01 12.65 2.00
C ILE A 143 -20.96 12.59 3.53
N ASP A 144 -21.75 11.68 4.12
CA ASP A 144 -21.61 11.29 5.51
C ASP A 144 -20.44 10.32 5.63
N ILE A 145 -19.28 10.86 6.01
CA ILE A 145 -18.01 10.12 6.10
C ILE A 145 -18.10 9.01 7.14
N GLY A 146 -18.67 9.32 8.32
CA GLY A 146 -18.81 8.36 9.43
C GLY A 146 -19.68 7.17 9.04
N GLU A 147 -20.86 7.43 8.50
CA GLU A 147 -21.80 6.38 8.15
C GLU A 147 -21.36 5.61 6.88
N THR A 148 -20.69 6.27 5.94
CA THR A 148 -20.08 5.59 4.78
C THR A 148 -18.94 4.66 5.23
N PHE A 149 -18.13 5.08 6.19
CA PHE A 149 -17.09 4.23 6.78
C PHE A 149 -17.70 3.05 7.56
N ARG A 150 -18.75 3.30 8.39
CA ARG A 150 -19.45 2.25 9.13
C ARG A 150 -20.01 1.18 8.18
N ARG A 151 -20.70 1.60 7.10
CA ARG A 151 -21.21 0.69 6.07
C ARG A 151 -20.09 -0.19 5.49
N PHE A 152 -18.95 0.39 5.19
CA PHE A 152 -17.80 -0.37 4.67
C PHE A 152 -17.31 -1.41 5.67
N VAL A 153 -17.14 -1.06 6.96
CA VAL A 153 -16.65 -1.99 7.99
C VAL A 153 -17.62 -3.15 8.18
N VAL A 154 -18.93 -2.87 8.23
CA VAL A 154 -19.98 -3.90 8.32
C VAL A 154 -19.94 -4.82 7.08
N THR A 155 -19.80 -4.25 5.88
CA THR A 155 -19.68 -5.04 4.64
C THR A 155 -18.42 -5.91 4.66
N LEU A 156 -17.30 -5.38 5.13
CA LEU A 156 -16.04 -6.13 5.21
C LEU A 156 -16.13 -7.32 6.18
N ASP A 157 -16.86 -7.17 7.28
CA ASP A 157 -17.11 -8.27 8.23
C ASP A 157 -18.07 -9.32 7.69
N GLN A 158 -19.19 -8.89 7.09
CA GLN A 158 -20.28 -9.78 6.68
C GLN A 158 -20.08 -10.44 5.32
N THR A 159 -19.47 -9.74 4.38
CA THR A 159 -19.31 -10.17 2.99
C THR A 159 -17.92 -9.82 2.43
N PRO A 160 -16.83 -10.31 3.03
CA PRO A 160 -15.45 -9.95 2.65
C PRO A 160 -15.14 -10.27 1.18
N ASP A 161 -15.79 -11.25 0.59
CA ASP A 161 -15.54 -11.68 -0.79
C ASP A 161 -15.87 -10.61 -1.85
N VAL A 162 -16.76 -9.67 -1.53
CA VAL A 162 -17.10 -8.58 -2.45
C VAL A 162 -15.91 -7.68 -2.78
N PHE A 163 -14.89 -7.67 -1.91
CA PHE A 163 -13.65 -6.92 -2.11
C PHE A 163 -12.62 -7.66 -2.97
N GLY A 164 -12.94 -8.86 -3.46
CA GLY A 164 -12.09 -9.61 -4.38
C GLY A 164 -10.70 -9.96 -3.84
N GLY A 165 -10.55 -10.08 -2.53
CA GLY A 165 -9.28 -10.37 -1.88
C GLY A 165 -8.25 -9.24 -1.98
N ASP A 166 -8.70 -7.98 -2.06
CA ASP A 166 -7.79 -6.81 -2.12
C ASP A 166 -6.82 -6.84 -0.92
N PRO A 167 -5.49 -6.81 -1.17
CA PRO A 167 -4.49 -6.94 -0.11
C PRO A 167 -4.52 -5.80 0.92
N HIS A 168 -5.21 -4.68 0.63
CA HIS A 168 -5.34 -3.59 1.59
C HIS A 168 -6.23 -3.92 2.78
N PHE A 169 -7.09 -4.93 2.64
CA PHE A 169 -7.99 -5.41 3.70
C PHE A 169 -7.53 -6.69 4.38
N LYS A 170 -6.39 -7.25 3.97
CA LYS A 170 -5.75 -8.38 4.65
C LYS A 170 -5.02 -7.94 5.92
N SER A 171 -4.85 -8.86 6.87
CA SER A 171 -4.08 -8.59 8.08
C SER A 171 -2.59 -8.35 7.78
N GLN A 172 -1.92 -7.62 8.63
CA GLN A 172 -0.46 -7.43 8.53
C GLN A 172 0.28 -8.75 8.76
N ARG A 173 -0.27 -9.60 9.64
CA ARG A 173 0.25 -10.96 9.86
C ARG A 173 0.24 -11.77 8.58
N GLU A 174 -0.85 -11.75 7.79
CA GLU A 174 -0.88 -12.42 6.48
C GLU A 174 0.20 -11.89 5.54
N HIS A 175 0.39 -10.58 5.49
CA HIS A 175 1.44 -9.96 4.66
C HIS A 175 2.84 -10.42 5.07
N PHE A 176 3.13 -10.48 6.36
CA PHE A 176 4.43 -10.95 6.85
C PHE A 176 4.62 -12.46 6.70
N ALA A 177 3.56 -13.25 6.78
CA ALA A 177 3.61 -14.68 6.53
C ALA A 177 4.03 -15.01 5.07
N LEU A 178 3.73 -14.14 4.12
CA LEU A 178 4.19 -14.27 2.72
C LEU A 178 5.71 -14.03 2.59
N ASN A 179 6.32 -13.37 3.55
CA ASN A 179 7.74 -13.03 3.59
C ASN A 179 8.35 -13.46 4.93
N PRO A 180 8.64 -14.76 5.12
CA PRO A 180 9.18 -15.28 6.38
C PRO A 180 10.63 -14.80 6.58
N VAL A 181 10.78 -13.56 7.01
CA VAL A 181 12.07 -12.91 7.28
C VAL A 181 12.18 -12.65 8.77
N GLU A 182 13.33 -12.94 9.34
CA GLU A 182 13.66 -12.52 10.69
C GLU A 182 14.02 -11.02 10.66
N PHE A 183 13.10 -10.18 11.15
CA PHE A 183 13.31 -8.73 11.16
C PHE A 183 14.35 -8.33 12.20
N THR A 184 15.32 -7.49 11.79
CA THR A 184 16.26 -6.84 12.72
C THR A 184 15.68 -5.54 13.27
N ARG A 185 14.74 -4.94 12.54
CA ARG A 185 14.06 -3.71 12.92
C ARG A 185 12.58 -3.76 12.51
N VAL A 186 11.69 -3.51 13.46
CA VAL A 186 10.26 -3.31 13.19
C VAL A 186 9.90 -1.90 13.64
N ILE A 187 9.45 -1.08 12.68
CA ILE A 187 9.01 0.30 12.92
C ILE A 187 7.53 0.28 13.25
N ARG A 188 7.13 0.95 14.30
CA ARG A 188 5.75 1.06 14.75
C ARG A 188 5.21 2.47 14.53
N LEU A 189 4.29 2.64 13.59
CA LEU A 189 3.71 3.96 13.29
C LEU A 189 2.76 4.48 14.38
N ASP A 190 2.30 3.61 15.27
CA ASP A 190 1.54 3.96 16.48
C ASP A 190 2.43 4.52 17.60
N ARG A 191 3.75 4.37 17.48
CA ARG A 191 4.73 4.97 18.38
C ARG A 191 5.25 6.27 17.79
N LYS A 192 4.98 7.37 18.48
CA LYS A 192 5.42 8.69 18.04
C LYS A 192 6.95 8.74 17.88
N GLY A 193 7.41 9.11 16.70
CA GLY A 193 8.85 9.30 16.41
C GLY A 193 9.60 8.07 15.95
N ASP A 194 9.03 6.85 15.99
CA ASP A 194 9.78 5.63 15.64
C ASP A 194 10.24 5.62 14.16
N LEU A 195 9.43 6.14 13.25
CA LEU A 195 9.83 6.30 11.86
C LEU A 195 10.94 7.37 11.67
N GLN A 196 10.90 8.47 12.44
CA GLN A 196 11.95 9.48 12.41
C GLN A 196 13.25 8.90 12.99
N LEU A 197 13.18 8.18 14.11
CA LEU A 197 14.35 7.52 14.70
C LEU A 197 15.01 6.56 13.70
N PHE A 198 14.22 5.77 12.98
CA PHE A 198 14.76 4.91 11.91
C PHE A 198 15.43 5.74 10.80
N ALA A 199 14.83 6.85 10.40
CA ALA A 199 15.43 7.72 9.39
C ALA A 199 16.75 8.33 9.86
N ASP A 200 16.84 8.73 11.12
CA ASP A 200 18.05 9.27 11.73
C ASP A 200 19.16 8.22 11.80
N GLU A 201 18.85 7.00 12.27
CA GLU A 201 19.78 5.86 12.31
C GLU A 201 20.30 5.50 10.90
N LEU A 202 19.40 5.46 9.92
CA LEU A 202 19.75 5.20 8.52
C LEU A 202 20.57 6.35 7.94
N GLY A 203 20.23 7.59 8.27
CA GLY A 203 20.96 8.79 7.87
C GLY A 203 22.38 8.80 8.39
N GLN A 204 22.58 8.49 9.67
CA GLN A 204 23.92 8.34 10.27
C GLN A 204 24.75 7.28 9.55
N ARG A 205 24.14 6.12 9.28
CA ARG A 205 24.80 5.02 8.55
C ARG A 205 25.23 5.42 7.14
N MET A 206 24.44 6.29 6.48
CA MET A 206 24.68 6.71 5.09
C MET A 206 25.43 8.05 4.97
N GLY A 207 25.74 8.72 6.09
CA GLY A 207 26.35 10.06 6.08
C GLY A 207 25.42 11.11 5.45
N LYS A 208 24.10 11.01 5.66
CA LYS A 208 23.06 11.86 5.05
C LYS A 208 22.04 12.30 6.07
N THR A 209 21.46 13.46 5.88
CA THR A 209 20.22 13.83 6.59
C THR A 209 19.03 13.26 5.85
N LEU A 210 18.22 12.43 6.51
CA LEU A 210 17.03 11.81 5.96
C LEU A 210 15.80 12.24 6.76
N VAL A 211 14.76 12.70 6.05
CA VAL A 211 13.49 13.12 6.67
C VAL A 211 12.36 12.32 6.03
N PRO A 212 11.55 11.58 6.83
CA PRO A 212 10.41 10.88 6.29
C PRO A 212 9.33 11.86 5.81
N GLU A 213 9.13 11.95 4.52
CA GLU A 213 8.07 12.80 3.95
C GLU A 213 6.70 12.15 4.16
N ARG A 214 5.74 12.93 4.66
CA ARG A 214 4.35 12.46 4.77
C ARG A 214 3.71 12.44 3.39
N MET A 215 3.39 11.25 2.91
CA MET A 215 2.79 11.00 1.60
C MET A 215 1.35 10.49 1.75
N ASN A 216 0.55 10.65 0.69
CA ASN A 216 -0.86 10.21 0.64
C ASN A 216 -1.70 10.86 1.76
N ILE A 217 -1.76 12.18 1.76
CA ILE A 217 -2.62 12.95 2.65
C ILE A 217 -4.04 12.90 2.08
N GLY A 218 -4.99 12.35 2.86
CA GLY A 218 -6.41 12.32 2.53
C GLY A 218 -7.15 13.57 3.00
N LEU A 219 -8.37 13.41 3.53
CA LEU A 219 -9.18 14.52 4.08
C LEU A 219 -8.63 15.13 5.38
N GLY A 220 -7.54 14.59 5.90
CA GLY A 220 -6.97 15.05 7.17
C GLY A 220 -7.65 14.45 8.41
N LEU A 221 -8.67 13.60 8.21
CA LEU A 221 -9.36 12.88 9.26
C LEU A 221 -8.56 11.66 9.74
N THR A 222 -8.94 11.14 10.89
CA THR A 222 -8.38 9.93 11.50
C THR A 222 -9.48 8.90 11.76
N HIS A 223 -9.10 7.68 12.13
CA HIS A 223 -10.07 6.68 12.57
C HIS A 223 -10.90 7.14 13.77
N LYS A 224 -10.37 8.02 14.64
CA LYS A 224 -11.09 8.55 15.82
C LYS A 224 -12.25 9.48 15.45
N ASP A 225 -12.19 10.07 14.28
CA ASP A 225 -13.25 10.98 13.80
C ASP A 225 -14.46 10.23 13.22
N VAL A 226 -14.35 8.91 13.00
CA VAL A 226 -15.37 8.11 12.30
C VAL A 226 -15.74 6.79 12.99
N MET A 227 -14.98 6.36 14.01
CA MET A 227 -15.24 5.10 14.71
C MET A 227 -16.05 5.30 15.96
N GLY A 228 -17.05 4.45 16.16
CA GLY A 228 -17.73 4.18 17.41
C GLY A 228 -17.46 2.75 17.87
N ALA A 229 -18.08 2.35 19.00
CA ALA A 229 -17.85 1.04 19.62
C ALA A 229 -18.16 -0.13 18.67
N GLU A 230 -19.23 -0.05 17.85
CA GLU A 230 -19.58 -1.07 16.85
C GLU A 230 -18.43 -1.30 15.85
N THR A 231 -17.99 -0.23 15.17
CA THR A 231 -16.96 -0.32 14.13
C THR A 231 -15.60 -0.71 14.70
N ALA A 232 -15.31 -0.32 15.94
CA ALA A 232 -14.10 -0.74 16.63
C ALA A 232 -14.12 -2.25 16.92
N THR A 233 -15.22 -2.78 17.47
CA THR A 233 -15.39 -4.21 17.75
C THR A 233 -15.28 -5.05 16.48
N LEU A 234 -15.91 -4.60 15.38
CA LEU A 234 -15.79 -5.28 14.09
C LEU A 234 -14.35 -5.24 13.55
N THR A 235 -13.66 -4.11 13.71
CA THR A 235 -12.24 -3.98 13.31
C THR A 235 -11.35 -4.95 14.11
N GLU A 236 -11.57 -5.07 15.40
CA GLU A 236 -10.85 -6.01 16.26
C GLU A 236 -11.11 -7.46 15.87
N LYS A 237 -12.35 -7.81 15.53
CA LYS A 237 -12.72 -9.13 15.03
C LYS A 237 -12.03 -9.45 13.71
N ILE A 238 -12.07 -8.52 12.73
CA ILE A 238 -11.48 -8.70 11.40
C ILE A 238 -9.95 -8.85 11.49
N PHE A 239 -9.30 -8.07 12.35
CA PHE A 239 -7.85 -8.03 12.48
C PHE A 239 -7.34 -8.59 13.83
N HIS A 240 -8.07 -9.52 14.45
CA HIS A 240 -7.68 -10.10 15.74
C HIS A 240 -6.25 -10.63 15.74
N ASP A 241 -5.84 -11.27 14.63
CA ASP A 241 -4.48 -11.78 14.44
C ASP A 241 -3.42 -10.67 14.53
N ASP A 242 -3.70 -9.47 13.99
CA ASP A 242 -2.77 -8.33 14.08
C ASP A 242 -2.66 -7.83 15.53
N PHE A 243 -3.80 -7.69 16.24
CA PHE A 243 -3.81 -7.27 17.63
C PHE A 243 -3.02 -8.24 18.51
N ASP A 244 -3.28 -9.53 18.39
CA ASP A 244 -2.69 -10.56 19.25
C ASP A 244 -1.22 -10.84 18.91
N THR A 245 -0.87 -10.89 17.61
CA THR A 245 0.51 -11.19 17.19
C THR A 245 1.47 -10.03 17.46
N PHE A 246 1.01 -8.78 17.23
CA PHE A 246 1.89 -7.61 17.31
C PHE A 246 1.68 -6.79 18.58
N GLY A 247 0.78 -7.20 19.47
CA GLY A 247 0.52 -6.53 20.73
C GLY A 247 0.05 -5.09 20.56
N PHE A 248 -0.90 -4.86 19.64
CA PHE A 248 -1.53 -3.55 19.54
C PHE A 248 -2.53 -3.33 20.69
N GLU A 249 -2.54 -2.14 21.24
CA GLU A 249 -3.52 -1.76 22.23
C GLU A 249 -4.91 -1.64 21.60
N ARG A 250 -5.93 -2.18 22.30
CA ARG A 250 -7.33 -1.98 21.96
C ARG A 250 -7.78 -0.65 22.54
N GLU A 251 -8.12 0.28 21.63
CA GLU A 251 -8.54 1.64 22.03
C GLU A 251 -10.02 1.63 22.45
N THR A 252 -10.37 2.54 23.37
CA THR A 252 -11.76 2.76 23.74
C THR A 252 -12.38 3.82 22.83
N PHE A 253 -13.53 3.53 22.27
CA PHE A 253 -14.29 4.42 21.39
C PHE A 253 -15.63 4.80 22.04
N PRO A 254 -16.23 5.95 21.67
CA PRO A 254 -17.57 6.31 22.13
C PRO A 254 -18.60 5.29 21.61
N GLN A 255 -19.74 5.15 22.32
CA GLN A 255 -20.81 4.23 21.95
C GLN A 255 -21.25 4.49 20.51
N ASP A 256 -21.55 5.74 20.21
CA ASP A 256 -21.89 6.21 18.87
C ASP A 256 -20.67 6.87 18.23
N ALA A 257 -20.46 6.64 16.94
CA ALA A 257 -19.41 7.31 16.20
C ALA A 257 -19.64 8.84 16.20
N PRO A 258 -18.57 9.66 16.25
CA PRO A 258 -18.71 11.09 16.08
C PRO A 258 -19.42 11.43 14.76
N ALA A 259 -20.28 12.44 14.78
CA ALA A 259 -20.90 12.93 13.55
C ALA A 259 -19.82 13.52 12.63
N CYS A 260 -19.56 12.86 11.52
CA CYS A 260 -18.53 13.25 10.57
C CYS A 260 -19.13 13.34 9.16
N VAL A 261 -19.54 14.54 8.77
CA VAL A 261 -20.10 14.84 7.45
C VAL A 261 -19.12 15.75 6.72
N ALA A 262 -18.71 15.37 5.52
CA ALA A 262 -17.87 16.20 4.68
C ALA A 262 -18.60 17.52 4.34
N THR A 263 -17.86 18.61 4.25
CA THR A 263 -18.39 19.84 3.64
C THR A 263 -18.72 19.62 2.17
N LEU A 264 -19.49 20.51 1.58
CA LEU A 264 -19.77 20.45 0.14
C LEU A 264 -18.48 20.53 -0.69
N GLY A 265 -17.51 21.35 -0.24
CA GLY A 265 -16.21 21.47 -0.89
C GLY A 265 -15.41 20.15 -0.88
N GLU A 266 -15.32 19.49 0.28
CA GLU A 266 -14.66 18.19 0.42
C GLU A 266 -15.37 17.10 -0.37
N THR A 267 -16.72 17.08 -0.34
CA THR A 267 -17.53 16.15 -1.15
C THR A 267 -17.19 16.27 -2.63
N ARG A 268 -17.18 17.50 -3.16
CA ARG A 268 -16.82 17.76 -4.56
C ARG A 268 -15.38 17.41 -4.87
N ALA A 269 -14.46 17.65 -3.94
CA ALA A 269 -13.05 17.25 -4.10
C ALA A 269 -12.89 15.73 -4.19
N VAL A 270 -13.61 14.96 -3.36
CA VAL A 270 -13.66 13.50 -3.44
C VAL A 270 -14.23 13.02 -4.78
N GLU A 271 -15.36 13.58 -5.22
CA GLU A 271 -15.99 13.24 -6.51
C GLU A 271 -15.07 13.56 -7.70
N TYR A 272 -14.41 14.71 -7.67
CA TYR A 272 -13.44 15.09 -8.68
C TYR A 272 -12.24 14.13 -8.71
N ALA A 273 -11.67 13.80 -7.56
CA ALA A 273 -10.56 12.85 -7.47
C ALA A 273 -10.93 11.47 -8.03
N ARG A 274 -12.16 10.99 -7.76
CA ARG A 274 -12.71 9.75 -8.35
C ARG A 274 -12.78 9.83 -9.88
N SER A 275 -13.34 10.91 -10.42
CA SER A 275 -13.48 11.08 -11.87
C SER A 275 -12.12 11.16 -12.57
N VAL A 276 -11.14 11.84 -11.97
CA VAL A 276 -9.76 11.87 -12.48
C VAL A 276 -9.15 10.46 -12.45
N THR A 277 -9.30 9.72 -11.36
CA THR A 277 -8.81 8.35 -11.23
C THR A 277 -9.41 7.43 -12.30
N GLU A 278 -10.74 7.46 -12.49
CA GLU A 278 -11.42 6.68 -13.51
C GLU A 278 -10.91 7.02 -14.92
N ARG A 279 -10.73 8.30 -15.21
CA ARG A 279 -10.19 8.75 -16.50
C ARG A 279 -8.77 8.26 -16.74
N LEU A 280 -7.92 8.31 -15.74
CA LEU A 280 -6.55 7.82 -15.83
C LEU A 280 -6.48 6.30 -16.05
N VAL A 281 -7.34 5.52 -15.37
CA VAL A 281 -7.46 4.08 -15.60
C VAL A 281 -7.88 3.80 -17.05
N GLN A 282 -8.88 4.51 -17.57
CA GLN A 282 -9.31 4.38 -18.96
C GLN A 282 -8.17 4.70 -19.95
N LEU A 283 -7.45 5.79 -19.74
CA LEU A 283 -6.31 6.19 -20.59
C LEU A 283 -5.19 5.16 -20.54
N SER A 284 -4.90 4.60 -19.37
CA SER A 284 -3.91 3.53 -19.20
C SER A 284 -4.32 2.26 -19.96
N GLN A 285 -5.60 1.89 -19.92
CA GLN A 285 -6.12 0.75 -20.68
C GLN A 285 -6.01 0.98 -22.20
N LEU A 286 -6.37 2.18 -22.66
CA LEU A 286 -6.24 2.54 -24.08
C LEU A 286 -4.78 2.54 -24.56
N SER A 287 -3.85 3.01 -23.72
CA SER A 287 -2.42 2.96 -24.02
C SER A 287 -1.92 1.53 -24.18
N ARG A 288 -2.31 0.64 -23.26
CA ARG A 288 -1.98 -0.80 -23.35
C ARG A 288 -2.58 -1.44 -24.61
N TYR A 289 -3.82 -1.12 -24.93
CA TYR A 289 -4.47 -1.62 -26.14
C TYR A 289 -3.72 -1.18 -27.42
N ARG A 290 -3.34 0.10 -27.51
CA ARG A 290 -2.54 0.62 -28.64
C ARG A 290 -1.17 -0.05 -28.75
N THR A 291 -0.50 -0.30 -27.63
CA THR A 291 0.80 -1.00 -27.59
C THR A 291 0.65 -2.45 -28.05
N THR A 292 -0.40 -3.14 -27.58
CA THR A 292 -0.71 -4.51 -28.00
C THR A 292 -1.06 -4.59 -29.48
N SER A 293 -1.86 -3.65 -30.01
CA SER A 293 -2.21 -3.58 -31.41
C SER A 293 -1.00 -3.32 -32.31
N ARG A 294 -0.08 -2.44 -31.88
CA ARG A 294 1.21 -2.23 -32.57
C ARG A 294 2.09 -3.47 -32.54
N HIS A 295 2.10 -4.21 -31.43
CA HIS A 295 2.84 -5.46 -31.31
C HIS A 295 2.27 -6.52 -32.27
N LEU A 296 0.95 -6.69 -32.30
CA LEU A 296 0.27 -7.60 -33.22
C LEU A 296 0.49 -7.23 -34.69
N ALA A 297 0.40 -5.94 -35.03
CA ALA A 297 0.70 -5.44 -36.36
C ALA A 297 2.16 -5.69 -36.73
N SER A 298 3.10 -5.46 -35.84
CA SER A 298 4.53 -5.76 -36.04
C SER A 298 4.79 -7.26 -36.23
N GLN A 299 4.07 -8.10 -35.50
CA GLN A 299 4.16 -9.56 -35.61
C GLN A 299 3.56 -10.06 -36.96
N ALA A 300 2.41 -9.51 -37.34
CA ALA A 300 1.81 -9.79 -38.64
C ALA A 300 2.74 -9.39 -39.80
N LEU A 301 3.36 -8.20 -39.75
CA LEU A 301 4.32 -7.74 -40.75
C LEU A 301 5.57 -8.63 -40.84
N ARG A 302 6.07 -9.16 -39.70
CA ARG A 302 7.16 -10.14 -39.66
C ARG A 302 6.75 -11.46 -40.32
N ASN A 303 5.57 -11.97 -39.98
CA ASN A 303 5.04 -13.22 -40.57
C ASN A 303 4.80 -13.12 -42.07
N LEU A 304 4.53 -11.91 -42.56
CA LEU A 304 4.38 -11.62 -44.01
C LEU A 304 5.72 -11.30 -44.69
N GLY A 305 6.85 -11.36 -43.97
CA GLY A 305 8.17 -11.03 -44.52
C GLY A 305 8.38 -9.56 -44.87
N LEU A 306 7.46 -8.68 -44.43
CA LEU A 306 7.48 -7.23 -44.71
C LEU A 306 8.28 -6.41 -43.69
N ARG A 307 8.81 -7.04 -42.66
CA ARG A 307 9.70 -6.42 -41.65
C ARG A 307 10.71 -7.46 -41.15
N ARG A 308 12.00 -7.12 -41.23
CA ARG A 308 13.09 -7.90 -40.60
C ARG A 308 13.20 -7.56 -39.11
#